data_30aefda714037f51be1d6d4ee959d663
#
_entry.id   30aefda714037f51be1d6d4ee959d663
#
_cell.length_a   1.000
_cell.length_b   1.000
_cell.length_c   1.000
_cell.angle_alpha   90.00
_cell.angle_beta   90.00
_cell.angle_gamma   90.00
#
_symmetry.space_group_name_H-M   'P 1'
#
loop_
_entity.id
_entity.type
_entity.pdbx_description
1 polymer ?
#
loop_
_entity_poly.entity_id
_entity_poly.type
_entity_poly.pdbx_seq_one_letter_code
_entity_poly.pdbx_strand_id
1 'polypeptide(L)'
;MGLTDARLQRLLDEAEIRDLLLGFAHGLDDNDWAAYASTFTEDGVFEILGQRRVGRAEIAAGPERDLTRFDRTQHFSTNHVIAIDGDTATARSYLLAVHLPHAGEPTAHADVGGCYHCTCRRTDEGWRFAHVRLEVWWSAGTPFAIEDTPATSAG
;
A
#
# COMPACT_ATOMS: atom_id res chain seq x y z
N MET A 1 33.91 -6.07 -3.22
CA MET A 1 32.69 -6.84 -3.58
C MET A 1 32.75 -7.18 -5.06
N GLY A 2 32.72 -8.44 -5.42
CA GLY A 2 32.79 -8.90 -6.82
C GLY A 2 31.47 -8.61 -7.57
N LEU A 3 31.52 -8.61 -8.92
CA LEU A 3 30.31 -8.41 -9.75
C LEU A 3 29.19 -9.40 -9.43
N THR A 4 29.53 -10.64 -9.04
CA THR A 4 28.57 -11.67 -8.63
C THR A 4 27.86 -11.30 -7.32
N ASP A 5 28.60 -10.77 -6.35
CA ASP A 5 28.06 -10.38 -5.05
C ASP A 5 27.10 -9.18 -5.19
N ALA A 6 27.47 -8.18 -6.02
CA ALA A 6 26.61 -7.04 -6.29
C ALA A 6 25.30 -7.44 -7.01
N ARG A 7 25.36 -8.40 -7.94
CA ARG A 7 24.17 -8.92 -8.62
C ARG A 7 23.27 -9.71 -7.66
N LEU A 8 23.87 -10.53 -6.78
CA LEU A 8 23.13 -11.26 -5.77
C LEU A 8 22.44 -10.30 -4.79
N GLN A 9 23.18 -9.29 -4.30
CA GLN A 9 22.59 -8.30 -3.41
C GLN A 9 21.39 -7.59 -4.06
N ARG A 10 21.52 -7.18 -5.32
CA ARG A 10 20.41 -6.57 -6.05
C ARG A 10 19.21 -7.49 -6.16
N LEU A 11 19.39 -8.79 -6.43
CA LEU A 11 18.30 -9.76 -6.50
C LEU A 11 17.60 -9.92 -5.15
N LEU A 12 18.36 -9.95 -4.05
CA LEU A 12 17.81 -10.00 -2.69
C LEU A 12 17.01 -8.75 -2.36
N ASP A 13 17.54 -7.58 -2.68
CA ASP A 13 16.85 -6.31 -2.49
C ASP A 13 15.55 -6.22 -3.31
N GLU A 14 15.58 -6.63 -4.56
CA GLU A 14 14.38 -6.68 -5.39
C GLU A 14 13.33 -7.67 -4.85
N ALA A 15 13.76 -8.83 -4.34
CA ALA A 15 12.87 -9.80 -3.70
C ALA A 15 12.23 -9.20 -2.45
N GLU A 16 13.02 -8.58 -1.58
CA GLU A 16 12.53 -7.95 -0.35
C GLU A 16 11.54 -6.80 -0.62
N ILE A 17 11.79 -5.97 -1.65
CA ILE A 17 10.84 -4.92 -2.05
C ILE A 17 9.55 -5.51 -2.64
N ARG A 18 9.62 -6.64 -3.37
CA ARG A 18 8.40 -7.34 -3.80
C ARG A 18 7.61 -7.92 -2.63
N ASP A 19 8.29 -8.50 -1.65
CA ASP A 19 7.65 -9.00 -0.43
C ASP A 19 7.01 -7.86 0.37
N LEU A 20 7.63 -6.68 0.36
CA LEU A 20 7.06 -5.47 0.96
C LEU A 20 5.74 -5.06 0.27
N LEU A 21 5.69 -5.07 -1.07
CA LEU A 21 4.46 -4.80 -1.84
C LEU A 21 3.36 -5.84 -1.58
N LEU A 22 3.73 -7.12 -1.44
CA LEU A 22 2.80 -8.19 -1.10
C LEU A 22 2.31 -8.08 0.35
N GLY A 23 3.20 -7.80 1.30
CA GLY A 23 2.86 -7.61 2.71
C GLY A 23 1.89 -6.42 2.91
N PHE A 24 2.07 -5.36 2.13
CA PHE A 24 1.13 -4.23 2.08
C PHE A 24 -0.28 -4.68 1.66
N ALA A 25 -0.42 -5.45 0.58
CA ALA A 25 -1.70 -5.95 0.09
C ALA A 25 -2.35 -6.95 1.08
N HIS A 26 -1.58 -7.90 1.59
CA HIS A 26 -2.07 -8.88 2.55
C HIS A 26 -2.51 -8.25 3.87
N GLY A 27 -1.76 -7.25 4.38
CA GLY A 27 -2.17 -6.53 5.60
C GLY A 27 -3.53 -5.87 5.47
N LEU A 28 -3.86 -5.32 4.28
CA LEU A 28 -5.18 -4.78 3.98
C LEU A 28 -6.26 -5.88 3.92
N ASP A 29 -6.00 -6.97 3.20
CA ASP A 29 -6.98 -8.03 2.95
C ASP A 29 -7.28 -8.86 4.21
N ASP A 30 -6.29 -9.02 5.08
CA ASP A 30 -6.43 -9.74 6.35
C ASP A 30 -6.91 -8.85 7.50
N ASN A 31 -7.14 -7.55 7.26
CA ASN A 31 -7.44 -6.55 8.28
C ASN A 31 -6.37 -6.48 9.38
N ASP A 32 -5.12 -6.80 9.03
CA ASP A 32 -3.96 -6.66 9.91
C ASP A 32 -3.31 -5.28 9.73
N TRP A 33 -3.93 -4.28 10.34
CA TRP A 33 -3.52 -2.88 10.23
C TRP A 33 -2.11 -2.64 10.77
N ALA A 34 -1.68 -3.42 11.74
CA ALA A 34 -0.34 -3.36 12.29
C ALA A 34 0.69 -3.89 11.27
N ALA A 35 0.44 -5.06 10.66
CA ALA A 35 1.27 -5.60 9.60
C ALA A 35 1.32 -4.67 8.39
N TYR A 36 0.17 -4.13 7.96
CA TYR A 36 0.08 -3.13 6.89
C TYR A 36 0.96 -1.90 7.19
N ALA A 37 0.80 -1.29 8.36
CA ALA A 37 1.56 -0.10 8.74
C ALA A 37 3.05 -0.38 8.93
N SER A 38 3.44 -1.60 9.34
CA SER A 38 4.84 -2.00 9.48
C SER A 38 5.61 -2.03 8.17
N THR A 39 4.93 -2.08 7.03
CA THR A 39 5.56 -1.95 5.71
C THR A 39 6.15 -0.55 5.47
N PHE A 40 5.75 0.44 6.24
CA PHE A 40 6.26 1.81 6.15
C PHE A 40 7.39 2.07 7.16
N THR A 41 8.19 3.09 6.87
CA THR A 41 9.06 3.71 7.87
C THR A 41 8.22 4.40 8.95
N GLU A 42 8.79 4.68 10.12
CA GLU A 42 8.09 5.38 11.23
C GLU A 42 7.49 6.72 10.78
N ASP A 43 8.22 7.45 9.93
CA ASP A 43 7.85 8.73 9.33
C ASP A 43 7.20 8.58 7.95
N GLY A 44 6.78 7.37 7.59
CA GLY A 44 6.24 7.05 6.27
C GLY A 44 4.99 7.85 5.92
N VAL A 45 4.75 7.99 4.61
CA VAL A 45 3.62 8.76 4.08
C VAL A 45 2.80 7.91 3.13
N PHE A 46 1.49 7.95 3.29
CA PHE A 46 0.54 7.39 2.32
C PHE A 46 -0.37 8.50 1.77
N GLU A 47 -0.51 8.55 0.45
CA GLU A 47 -1.36 9.52 -0.25
C GLU A 47 -2.36 8.82 -1.18
N ILE A 48 -3.62 9.22 -1.08
CA ILE A 48 -4.72 8.75 -1.93
C ILE A 48 -5.78 9.85 -2.07
N LEU A 49 -6.22 10.16 -3.29
CA LEU A 49 -7.31 11.11 -3.59
C LEU A 49 -7.17 12.47 -2.86
N GLY A 50 -5.95 12.98 -2.74
CA GLY A 50 -5.65 14.24 -2.06
C GLY A 50 -5.53 14.12 -0.53
N GLN A 51 -5.86 13.00 0.06
CA GLN A 51 -5.62 12.74 1.48
C GLN A 51 -4.18 12.31 1.70
N ARG A 52 -3.59 12.76 2.80
CA ARG A 52 -2.22 12.47 3.20
C ARG A 52 -2.18 12.00 4.64
N ARG A 53 -1.62 10.82 4.87
CA ARG A 53 -1.45 10.20 6.19
C ARG A 53 0.04 10.07 6.49
N VAL A 54 0.46 10.48 7.68
CA VAL A 54 1.87 10.54 8.06
C VAL A 54 2.11 9.73 9.32
N GLY A 55 3.06 8.80 9.23
CA GLY A 55 3.42 7.90 10.31
C GLY A 55 2.53 6.67 10.41
N ARG A 56 3.08 5.61 10.95
CA ARG A 56 2.43 4.29 11.01
C ARG A 56 1.05 4.32 11.66
N ALA A 57 0.84 5.14 12.69
CA ALA A 57 -0.45 5.22 13.39
C ALA A 57 -1.57 5.76 12.49
N GLU A 58 -1.34 6.86 11.77
CA GLU A 58 -2.34 7.42 10.85
C GLU A 58 -2.53 6.53 9.62
N ILE A 59 -1.45 5.88 9.16
CA ILE A 59 -1.48 4.95 8.04
C ILE A 59 -2.34 3.73 8.37
N ALA A 60 -2.24 3.18 9.58
CA ALA A 60 -3.07 2.07 10.05
C ALA A 60 -4.55 2.48 10.22
N ALA A 61 -4.81 3.63 10.84
CA ALA A 61 -6.17 4.10 11.15
C ALA A 61 -7.03 4.36 9.91
N GLY A 62 -6.41 4.70 8.79
CA GLY A 62 -7.13 4.96 7.54
C GLY A 62 -7.90 3.74 7.03
N PRO A 63 -7.23 2.65 6.62
CA PRO A 63 -7.91 1.47 6.13
C PRO A 63 -8.74 0.78 7.23
N GLU A 64 -8.35 0.82 8.49
CA GLU A 64 -9.17 0.33 9.60
C GLU A 64 -10.58 0.98 9.58
N ARG A 65 -10.65 2.29 9.41
CA ARG A 65 -11.92 3.01 9.29
C ARG A 65 -12.66 2.69 7.99
N ASP A 66 -11.93 2.66 6.86
CA ASP A 66 -12.51 2.63 5.52
C ASP A 66 -12.87 1.22 5.04
N LEU A 67 -12.16 0.17 5.50
CA LEU A 67 -12.27 -1.19 4.96
C LEU A 67 -12.96 -2.18 5.89
N THR A 68 -13.06 -1.94 7.20
CA THR A 68 -13.73 -2.85 8.15
C THR A 68 -15.21 -3.09 7.86
N ARG A 69 -15.84 -2.24 7.05
CA ARG A 69 -17.24 -2.39 6.60
C ARG A 69 -17.44 -3.45 5.50
N PHE A 70 -16.34 -3.98 4.93
CA PHE A 70 -16.41 -5.02 3.90
C PHE A 70 -16.17 -6.38 4.51
N ASP A 71 -16.97 -7.37 4.13
CA ASP A 71 -16.77 -8.76 4.54
C ASP A 71 -15.47 -9.34 3.98
N ARG A 72 -15.09 -8.90 2.77
CA ARG A 72 -13.85 -9.28 2.10
C ARG A 72 -13.32 -8.17 1.22
N THR A 73 -12.00 -8.06 1.18
CA THR A 73 -11.27 -7.28 0.19
C THR A 73 -10.23 -8.15 -0.50
N GLN A 74 -9.86 -7.79 -1.73
CA GLN A 74 -8.78 -8.42 -2.47
C GLN A 74 -7.98 -7.34 -3.19
N HIS A 75 -6.73 -7.15 -2.80
CA HIS A 75 -5.82 -6.20 -3.42
C HIS A 75 -4.79 -6.96 -4.27
N PHE A 76 -4.88 -6.80 -5.59
CA PHE A 76 -3.91 -7.36 -6.52
C PHE A 76 -2.84 -6.31 -6.82
N SER A 77 -1.64 -6.52 -6.30
CA SER A 77 -0.44 -5.73 -6.64
C SER A 77 0.33 -6.47 -7.71
N THR A 78 0.42 -5.91 -8.90
CA THR A 78 0.97 -6.57 -10.07
C THR A 78 1.89 -5.66 -10.89
N ASN A 79 2.58 -6.24 -11.91
CA ASN A 79 3.39 -5.48 -12.86
C ASN A 79 4.47 -4.63 -12.16
N HIS A 80 5.15 -5.23 -11.20
CA HIS A 80 6.16 -4.54 -10.39
C HIS A 80 7.34 -4.08 -11.23
N VAL A 81 7.67 -2.79 -11.14
CA VAL A 81 8.90 -2.19 -11.68
C VAL A 81 9.66 -1.58 -10.51
N ILE A 82 10.88 -2.05 -10.28
CA ILE A 82 11.72 -1.65 -9.14
C ILE A 82 13.04 -1.11 -9.68
N ALA A 83 13.45 0.05 -9.18
CA ALA A 83 14.74 0.66 -9.46
C ALA A 83 15.43 1.00 -8.14
N ILE A 84 16.62 0.41 -7.91
CA ILE A 84 17.39 0.51 -6.67
C ILE A 84 18.59 1.42 -6.91
N ASP A 85 18.80 2.36 -5.99
CA ASP A 85 19.95 3.26 -5.93
C ASP A 85 20.48 3.33 -4.49
N GLY A 86 21.49 2.49 -4.21
CA GLY A 86 22.06 2.36 -2.86
C GLY A 86 21.02 1.93 -1.83
N ASP A 87 20.77 2.77 -0.84
CA ASP A 87 19.82 2.53 0.26
C ASP A 87 18.43 3.14 0.00
N THR A 88 18.19 3.58 -1.22
CA THR A 88 16.90 4.05 -1.70
C THR A 88 16.43 3.27 -2.92
N ALA A 89 15.12 3.18 -3.11
CA ALA A 89 14.54 2.58 -4.30
C ALA A 89 13.23 3.26 -4.67
N THR A 90 12.86 3.15 -5.93
CA THR A 90 11.50 3.41 -6.38
C THR A 90 10.85 2.10 -6.78
N ALA A 91 9.57 1.96 -6.48
CA ALA A 91 8.76 0.84 -6.94
C ALA A 91 7.44 1.36 -7.53
N ARG A 92 6.97 0.68 -8.55
CA ARG A 92 5.69 0.92 -9.16
C ARG A 92 4.95 -0.40 -9.31
N SER A 93 3.64 -0.41 -8.99
CA SER A 93 2.80 -1.58 -9.21
C SER A 93 1.39 -1.17 -9.62
N TYR A 94 0.72 -2.01 -10.41
CA TYR A 94 -0.70 -1.82 -10.69
C TYR A 94 -1.52 -2.34 -9.52
N LEU A 95 -2.63 -1.65 -9.27
CA LEU A 95 -3.65 -2.05 -8.33
C LEU A 95 -4.91 -2.46 -9.09
N LEU A 96 -5.45 -3.62 -8.74
CA LEU A 96 -6.86 -3.94 -8.85
C LEU A 96 -7.34 -4.34 -7.45
N ALA A 97 -8.25 -3.58 -6.87
CA ALA A 97 -8.84 -3.88 -5.57
C ALA A 97 -10.34 -4.15 -5.74
N VAL A 98 -10.81 -5.23 -5.15
CA VAL A 98 -12.22 -5.63 -5.11
C VAL A 98 -12.67 -5.62 -3.66
N HIS A 99 -13.81 -4.99 -3.39
CA HIS A 99 -14.37 -4.86 -2.04
C HIS A 99 -15.79 -5.45 -2.05
N LEU A 100 -16.02 -6.46 -1.21
CA LEU A 100 -17.32 -7.14 -1.06
C LEU A 100 -17.98 -6.68 0.25
N PRO A 101 -19.03 -5.84 0.19
CA PRO A 101 -19.79 -5.48 1.38
C PRO A 101 -20.39 -6.72 2.06
N HIS A 102 -20.86 -7.69 1.25
CA HIS A 102 -21.42 -8.94 1.71
C HIS A 102 -20.88 -10.10 0.87
N ALA A 103 -20.17 -11.03 1.49
CA ALA A 103 -19.56 -12.17 0.80
C ALA A 103 -20.59 -13.09 0.10
N GLY A 104 -21.84 -13.09 0.58
CA GLY A 104 -22.95 -13.83 -0.05
C GLY A 104 -23.55 -13.14 -1.29
N GLU A 105 -23.17 -11.88 -1.58
CA GLU A 105 -23.72 -11.07 -2.67
C GLU A 105 -22.57 -10.55 -3.58
N PRO A 106 -21.86 -11.43 -4.30
CA PRO A 106 -20.66 -11.04 -5.02
C PRO A 106 -20.88 -10.05 -6.17
N THR A 107 -22.14 -9.84 -6.58
CA THR A 107 -22.48 -8.83 -7.61
C THR A 107 -22.56 -7.42 -7.08
N ALA A 108 -22.64 -7.24 -5.74
CA ALA A 108 -22.65 -5.94 -5.07
C ALA A 108 -21.24 -5.56 -4.60
N HIS A 109 -20.25 -5.62 -5.50
CA HIS A 109 -18.87 -5.27 -5.20
C HIS A 109 -18.53 -3.83 -5.61
N ALA A 110 -17.46 -3.31 -5.04
CA ALA A 110 -16.85 -2.04 -5.44
C ALA A 110 -15.41 -2.28 -5.84
N ASP A 111 -15.05 -1.83 -7.04
CA ASP A 111 -13.73 -2.03 -7.61
C ASP A 111 -12.97 -0.71 -7.75
N VAL A 112 -11.67 -0.79 -7.54
CA VAL A 112 -10.75 0.33 -7.77
C VAL A 112 -9.56 -0.17 -8.57
N GLY A 113 -9.25 0.50 -9.66
CA GLY A 113 -8.04 0.27 -10.44
C GLY A 113 -7.14 1.49 -10.45
N GLY A 114 -5.83 1.25 -10.38
CA GLY A 114 -4.87 2.34 -10.35
C GLY A 114 -3.43 1.89 -10.32
N CYS A 115 -2.56 2.78 -9.88
CA CYS A 115 -1.13 2.55 -9.80
C CYS A 115 -0.56 3.09 -8.47
N TYR A 116 0.19 2.24 -7.79
CA TYR A 116 1.04 2.67 -6.67
C TYR A 116 2.37 3.20 -7.20
N HIS A 117 2.76 4.36 -6.70
CA HIS A 117 4.08 4.96 -6.86
C HIS A 117 4.74 5.00 -5.49
N CYS A 118 5.79 4.22 -5.32
CA CYS A 118 6.44 4.02 -4.03
C CYS A 118 7.87 4.54 -4.05
N THR A 119 8.27 5.19 -2.96
CA THR A 119 9.67 5.41 -2.61
C THR A 119 9.99 4.53 -1.42
N CYS A 120 11.05 3.74 -1.52
CA CYS A 120 11.50 2.83 -0.46
C CYS A 120 12.84 3.30 0.10
N ARG A 121 13.08 3.00 1.37
CA ARG A 121 14.33 3.25 2.08
C ARG A 121 14.75 1.98 2.80
N ARG A 122 16.05 1.67 2.76
CA ARG A 122 16.64 0.61 3.58
C ARG A 122 16.75 1.10 5.01
N THR A 123 16.30 0.29 5.95
CA THR A 123 16.36 0.54 7.40
C THR A 123 17.04 -0.63 8.10
N ASP A 124 17.25 -0.54 9.41
CA ASP A 124 17.75 -1.66 10.21
C ASP A 124 16.76 -2.83 10.26
N GLU A 125 15.49 -2.59 9.93
CA GLU A 125 14.44 -3.62 9.82
C GLU A 125 14.26 -4.16 8.40
N GLY A 126 15.14 -3.80 7.43
CA GLY A 126 15.03 -4.11 6.01
C GLY A 126 14.39 -2.97 5.21
N TRP A 127 13.97 -3.26 3.99
CA TRP A 127 13.33 -2.27 3.14
C TRP A 127 11.95 -1.87 3.68
N ARG A 128 11.64 -0.56 3.62
CA ARG A 128 10.34 0.00 4.04
C ARG A 128 9.90 1.09 3.07
N PHE A 129 8.59 1.28 2.92
CA PHE A 129 8.05 2.43 2.20
C PHE A 129 8.29 3.72 2.98
N ALA A 130 9.01 4.66 2.38
CA ALA A 130 9.08 6.02 2.88
C ALA A 130 7.88 6.84 2.40
N HIS A 131 7.39 6.56 1.18
CA HIS A 131 6.23 7.22 0.61
C HIS A 131 5.52 6.29 -0.36
N VAL A 132 4.21 6.22 -0.26
CA VAL A 132 3.32 5.55 -1.22
C VAL A 132 2.25 6.52 -1.65
N ARG A 133 2.13 6.75 -2.95
CA ARG A 133 1.03 7.49 -3.56
C ARG A 133 0.21 6.56 -4.45
N LEU A 134 -1.07 6.40 -4.13
CA LEU A 134 -2.01 5.71 -4.99
C LEU A 134 -2.65 6.69 -5.97
N GLU A 135 -2.41 6.47 -7.23
CA GLU A 135 -3.09 7.13 -8.33
C GLU A 135 -4.27 6.26 -8.77
N VAL A 136 -5.48 6.69 -8.43
CA VAL A 136 -6.71 6.01 -8.83
C VAL A 136 -7.04 6.38 -10.26
N TRP A 137 -7.16 5.40 -11.15
CA TRP A 137 -7.50 5.62 -12.57
C TRP A 137 -8.98 5.46 -12.83
N TRP A 138 -9.63 4.53 -12.16
CA TRP A 138 -11.04 4.25 -12.31
C TRP A 138 -11.61 3.57 -11.06
N SER A 139 -12.92 3.64 -10.92
CA SER A 139 -13.68 2.85 -9.96
C SER A 139 -14.96 2.35 -10.64
N ALA A 140 -15.48 1.21 -10.18
CA ALA A 140 -16.70 0.59 -10.68
C ALA A 140 -17.48 -0.11 -9.57
N GLY A 141 -18.72 -0.48 -9.86
CA GLY A 141 -19.61 -1.14 -8.91
C GLY A 141 -20.27 -0.16 -7.94
N THR A 142 -20.52 -0.61 -6.72
CA THR A 142 -21.15 0.20 -5.68
C THR A 142 -20.17 1.26 -5.18
N PRO A 143 -20.47 2.56 -5.28
CA PRO A 143 -19.57 3.59 -4.78
C PRO A 143 -19.33 3.46 -3.28
N PHE A 144 -18.07 3.57 -2.86
CA PHE A 144 -17.73 3.83 -1.47
C PHE A 144 -16.85 5.08 -1.38
N ALA A 145 -17.10 5.90 -0.37
CA ALA A 145 -16.27 7.05 -0.09
C ALA A 145 -15.13 6.64 0.85
N ILE A 146 -13.94 7.14 0.59
CA ILE A 146 -12.88 7.22 1.60
C ILE A 146 -13.27 8.40 2.47
N GLU A 147 -13.60 8.13 3.74
CA GLU A 147 -14.08 9.19 4.63
C GLU A 147 -12.98 10.22 4.88
N ASP A 148 -13.33 11.48 4.66
CA ASP A 148 -12.46 12.60 5.01
C ASP A 148 -12.28 12.64 6.54
N THR A 149 -11.05 12.78 6.99
CA THR A 149 -10.80 13.20 8.37
C THR A 149 -11.48 14.56 8.54
N PRO A 150 -12.40 14.73 9.52
CA PRO A 150 -13.02 16.03 9.72
C PRO A 150 -11.91 17.06 9.93
N ALA A 151 -11.95 18.13 9.13
CA ALA A 151 -11.05 19.25 9.31
C ALA A 151 -11.18 19.69 10.76
N THR A 152 -10.08 19.62 11.52
CA THR A 152 -10.00 20.19 12.87
C THR A 152 -10.34 21.66 12.71
N SER A 153 -11.57 22.04 13.10
CA SER A 153 -11.95 23.44 13.21
C SER A 153 -11.04 24.05 14.26
N ALA A 154 -10.02 24.77 13.79
CA ALA A 154 -9.25 25.66 14.67
C ALA A 154 -10.21 26.75 15.17
N GLY A 155 -10.56 26.65 16.45
CA GLY A 155 -11.18 27.73 17.21
C GLY A 155 -10.15 28.78 17.60
#